data_2e694c952ea7c59c3d71decc99ccd26d
#
_entry.id   2e694c952ea7c59c3d71decc99ccd26d
#
_cell.length_a   1.000
_cell.length_b   1.000
_cell.length_c   1.000
_cell.angle_alpha   90.00
_cell.angle_beta   90.00
_cell.angle_gamma   90.00
#
_symmetry.space_group_name_H-M   'P 1'
#
loop_
_entity.id
_entity.type
_entity.pdbx_description
1 polymer ?
#
loop_
_entity_poly.entity_id
_entity_poly.type
_entity_poly.pdbx_seq_one_letter_code
_entity_poly.pdbx_strand_id
1 'polypeptide(L)'
;MSKWKKFTSACLVAALSTALLAGCGGEKKDSAAANADKYVIGASFELTGNVANYGKSTLSGLKLAVDQVNKAGGVNGKQLVVVESDNKSEPAESGNSVTKLITQDKVVAVVGPATSGCVFAATPVVTSNKVPLIAPCATAPAITVDNGQVKEFIFRACFIDPFQGRVMAEFADKTLGVKNVAILHDASSDYSKGLAEVFEKTLNEKG
;
A
#
# COMPACT_ATOMS: atom_id res chain seq x y z
N MET A 1 60.05 -36.34 -38.42
CA MET A 1 59.44 -35.04 -38.13
C MET A 1 57.94 -35.20 -38.39
N SER A 2 56.99 -35.11 -37.54
CA SER A 2 56.94 -34.79 -36.14
C SER A 2 55.52 -35.15 -35.68
N LYS A 3 55.33 -36.22 -34.92
CA LYS A 3 54.08 -36.53 -34.24
C LYS A 3 53.79 -35.55 -33.11
N TRP A 4 54.68 -34.69 -32.76
CA TRP A 4 54.59 -33.72 -31.64
C TRP A 4 53.83 -32.45 -31.98
N LYS A 5 53.79 -32.04 -33.26
CA LYS A 5 53.03 -30.83 -33.67
C LYS A 5 51.52 -31.02 -33.71
N LYS A 6 50.99 -32.29 -33.68
CA LYS A 6 49.55 -32.56 -33.66
C LYS A 6 48.95 -32.58 -32.25
N PHE A 7 49.78 -32.76 -31.21
CA PHE A 7 49.31 -32.80 -29.83
C PHE A 7 49.13 -31.40 -29.22
N THR A 8 49.94 -30.43 -29.62
CA THR A 8 49.84 -29.06 -29.14
C THR A 8 48.65 -28.29 -29.70
N SER A 9 48.17 -28.66 -30.91
CA SER A 9 47.01 -28.01 -31.51
C SER A 9 45.68 -28.50 -30.91
N ALA A 10 45.61 -29.76 -30.44
CA ALA A 10 44.43 -30.31 -29.82
C ALA A 10 44.17 -29.77 -28.39
N CYS A 11 45.25 -29.45 -27.63
CA CYS A 11 45.12 -28.90 -26.30
C CYS A 11 44.72 -27.40 -26.30
N LEU A 12 45.07 -26.64 -27.36
CA LEU A 12 44.67 -25.22 -27.45
C LEU A 12 43.17 -25.04 -27.81
N VAL A 13 42.59 -25.99 -28.57
CA VAL A 13 41.15 -25.93 -28.91
C VAL A 13 40.27 -26.37 -27.72
N ALA A 14 40.77 -27.31 -26.90
CA ALA A 14 40.06 -27.74 -25.69
C ALA A 14 40.06 -26.65 -24.58
N ALA A 15 41.09 -25.80 -24.51
CA ALA A 15 41.16 -24.70 -23.53
C ALA A 15 40.28 -23.51 -23.91
N LEU A 16 40.01 -23.25 -25.20
CA LEU A 16 39.11 -22.17 -25.63
C LEU A 16 37.60 -22.52 -25.52
N SER A 17 37.26 -23.82 -25.56
CA SER A 17 35.84 -24.23 -25.45
C SER A 17 35.31 -24.23 -24.03
N THR A 18 36.16 -24.25 -23.00
CA THR A 18 35.74 -24.18 -21.60
C THR A 18 35.59 -22.72 -21.11
N ALA A 19 36.15 -21.72 -21.81
CA ALA A 19 36.02 -20.30 -21.43
C ALA A 19 34.69 -19.66 -21.90
N LEU A 20 33.94 -20.30 -22.80
CA LEU A 20 32.69 -19.77 -23.34
C LEU A 20 31.42 -20.23 -22.57
N LEU A 21 31.54 -21.16 -21.60
CA LEU A 21 30.41 -21.58 -20.75
C LEU A 21 30.37 -20.89 -19.37
N ALA A 22 31.33 -20.03 -19.05
CA ALA A 22 31.36 -19.28 -17.78
C ALA A 22 30.68 -17.90 -17.85
N GLY A 23 30.02 -17.55 -18.95
CA GLY A 23 29.53 -16.20 -19.26
C GLY A 23 28.03 -16.01 -19.28
N CYS A 24 27.20 -16.82 -18.59
CA CYS A 24 25.77 -16.56 -18.42
C CYS A 24 25.24 -17.17 -17.11
N GLY A 25 25.92 -16.94 -16.02
CA GLY A 25 25.38 -17.08 -14.67
C GLY A 25 25.01 -15.69 -14.16
N GLY A 26 23.99 -15.07 -14.71
CA GLY A 26 23.29 -13.99 -14.03
C GLY A 26 22.72 -14.57 -12.75
N GLU A 27 23.34 -14.28 -11.61
CA GLU A 27 22.76 -14.54 -10.31
C GLU A 27 21.36 -13.87 -10.27
N LYS A 28 20.34 -14.65 -10.54
CA LYS A 28 19.05 -14.37 -9.92
C LYS A 28 19.30 -14.53 -8.43
N LYS A 29 19.62 -13.43 -7.74
CA LYS A 29 19.47 -13.39 -6.30
C LYS A 29 18.03 -13.76 -6.04
N ASP A 30 17.81 -14.97 -5.53
CA ASP A 30 16.51 -15.41 -5.06
C ASP A 30 16.05 -14.39 -4.02
N SER A 31 15.04 -13.58 -4.37
CA SER A 31 14.46 -12.58 -3.49
C SER A 31 13.90 -13.20 -2.19
N ALA A 32 13.68 -14.51 -2.19
CA ALA A 32 13.28 -15.27 -1.00
C ALA A 32 14.41 -15.38 0.05
N ALA A 33 15.66 -15.60 -0.36
CA ALA A 33 16.79 -15.68 0.58
C ALA A 33 17.15 -14.31 1.17
N ALA A 34 16.95 -13.22 0.41
CA ALA A 34 17.24 -11.85 0.86
C ALA A 34 16.27 -11.35 1.96
N ASN A 35 15.13 -12.02 2.19
CA ASN A 35 14.11 -11.63 3.17
C ASN A 35 14.09 -12.50 4.43
N ALA A 36 15.00 -13.47 4.58
CA ALA A 36 15.02 -14.40 5.72
C ALA A 36 15.13 -13.67 7.08
N ASP A 37 15.82 -12.52 7.13
CA ASP A 37 16.11 -11.75 8.34
C ASP A 37 15.29 -10.46 8.47
N LYS A 38 14.28 -10.23 7.66
CA LYS A 38 13.47 -9.01 7.67
C LYS A 38 12.02 -9.27 7.27
N TYR A 39 11.12 -8.39 7.70
CA TYR A 39 9.77 -8.30 7.19
C TYR A 39 9.67 -7.11 6.23
N VAL A 40 9.18 -7.36 5.03
CA VAL A 40 8.98 -6.30 4.02
C VAL A 40 7.54 -5.80 4.11
N ILE A 41 7.38 -4.51 4.40
CA ILE A 41 6.09 -3.82 4.49
C ILE A 41 5.89 -2.99 3.22
N GLY A 42 4.80 -3.18 2.53
CA GLY A 42 4.41 -2.35 1.40
C GLY A 42 3.78 -1.04 1.87
N ALA A 43 4.21 0.07 1.31
CA ALA A 43 3.64 1.39 1.53
C ALA A 43 3.04 1.89 0.21
N SER A 44 1.75 1.65 -0.01
CA SER A 44 1.03 2.17 -1.16
C SER A 44 0.34 3.47 -0.76
N PHE A 45 0.83 4.61 -1.26
CA PHE A 45 0.31 5.92 -0.90
C PHE A 45 0.17 6.83 -2.11
N GLU A 46 -0.65 7.86 -1.95
CA GLU A 46 -0.81 9.01 -2.83
C GLU A 46 0.42 9.92 -2.69
N LEU A 47 1.53 9.61 -3.39
CA LEU A 47 2.77 10.39 -3.31
C LEU A 47 2.81 11.52 -4.34
N THR A 48 2.01 11.40 -5.41
CA THR A 48 1.74 12.43 -6.40
C THR A 48 0.23 12.58 -6.63
N GLY A 49 -0.19 13.57 -7.43
CA GLY A 49 -1.60 13.84 -7.69
C GLY A 49 -2.28 14.73 -6.66
N ASN A 50 -3.61 14.82 -6.72
CA ASN A 50 -4.41 15.85 -6.04
C ASN A 50 -4.37 15.78 -4.51
N VAL A 51 -4.14 14.60 -3.93
CA VAL A 51 -4.16 14.37 -2.48
C VAL A 51 -2.81 13.92 -1.93
N ALA A 52 -1.72 14.24 -2.65
CA ALA A 52 -0.36 13.82 -2.29
C ALA A 52 0.07 14.25 -0.88
N ASN A 53 -0.48 15.32 -0.34
CA ASN A 53 -0.19 15.77 1.03
C ASN A 53 -0.59 14.73 2.09
N TYR A 54 -1.72 14.05 1.91
CA TYR A 54 -2.16 12.97 2.81
C TYR A 54 -1.20 11.78 2.76
N GLY A 55 -0.88 11.30 1.56
CA GLY A 55 0.01 10.16 1.38
C GLY A 55 1.41 10.41 1.89
N LYS A 56 2.01 11.57 1.59
CA LYS A 56 3.35 11.95 2.06
C LYS A 56 3.42 12.07 3.58
N SER A 57 2.42 12.70 4.21
CA SER A 57 2.37 12.83 5.67
C SER A 57 2.25 11.46 6.35
N THR A 58 1.39 10.60 5.83
CA THR A 58 1.17 9.26 6.37
C THR A 58 2.41 8.37 6.19
N LEU A 59 3.06 8.44 5.02
CA LEU A 59 4.31 7.72 4.77
C LEU A 59 5.42 8.15 5.74
N SER A 60 5.51 9.45 6.05
CA SER A 60 6.48 9.97 7.03
C SER A 60 6.22 9.38 8.42
N GLY A 61 4.95 9.27 8.83
CA GLY A 61 4.55 8.62 10.08
C GLY A 61 4.90 7.13 10.11
N LEU A 62 4.64 6.41 9.01
CA LEU A 62 5.02 5.00 8.86
C LEU A 62 6.54 4.81 9.00
N LYS A 63 7.34 5.63 8.30
CA LYS A 63 8.82 5.55 8.38
C LYS A 63 9.32 5.79 9.79
N LEU A 64 8.75 6.77 10.50
CA LEU A 64 9.09 7.04 11.90
C LEU A 64 8.76 5.85 12.80
N ALA A 65 7.58 5.26 12.66
CA ALA A 65 7.18 4.10 13.43
C ALA A 65 8.09 2.87 13.16
N VAL A 66 8.41 2.63 11.90
CA VAL A 66 9.34 1.55 11.50
C VAL A 66 10.74 1.78 12.07
N ASP A 67 11.26 3.00 12.05
CA ASP A 67 12.55 3.34 12.66
C ASP A 67 12.55 3.07 14.17
N GLN A 68 11.47 3.46 14.87
CA GLN A 68 11.33 3.19 16.31
C GLN A 68 11.28 1.70 16.63
N VAL A 69 10.48 0.92 15.88
CA VAL A 69 10.41 -0.54 16.05
C VAL A 69 11.77 -1.20 15.78
N ASN A 70 12.45 -0.77 14.72
CA ASN A 70 13.76 -1.31 14.37
C ASN A 70 14.83 -0.99 15.43
N LYS A 71 14.83 0.22 15.99
CA LYS A 71 15.71 0.61 17.11
C LYS A 71 15.45 -0.20 18.38
N ALA A 72 14.19 -0.62 18.57
CA ALA A 72 13.81 -1.49 19.69
C ALA A 72 14.15 -2.99 19.46
N GLY A 73 14.79 -3.35 18.37
CA GLY A 73 15.18 -4.72 18.03
C GLY A 73 14.32 -5.41 16.98
N GLY A 74 13.39 -4.67 16.36
CA GLY A 74 12.50 -5.18 15.31
C GLY A 74 11.35 -6.03 15.86
N VAL A 75 10.74 -6.82 14.99
CA VAL A 75 9.65 -7.74 15.33
C VAL A 75 10.21 -9.17 15.34
N ASN A 76 10.13 -9.84 16.49
CA ASN A 76 10.74 -11.16 16.68
C ASN A 76 12.24 -11.21 16.28
N GLY A 77 12.98 -10.14 16.56
CA GLY A 77 14.40 -10.01 16.20
C GLY A 77 14.67 -9.68 14.73
N LYS A 78 13.63 -9.51 13.91
CA LYS A 78 13.77 -9.17 12.48
C LYS A 78 13.47 -7.70 12.25
N GLN A 79 14.25 -7.06 11.39
CA GLN A 79 14.04 -5.68 11.00
C GLN A 79 12.85 -5.53 10.05
N LEU A 80 12.12 -4.41 10.14
CA LEU A 80 11.11 -4.01 9.17
C LEU A 80 11.76 -3.20 8.06
N VAL A 81 11.39 -3.46 6.82
CA VAL A 81 11.82 -2.70 5.64
C VAL A 81 10.58 -2.22 4.89
N VAL A 82 10.53 -0.93 4.57
CA VAL A 82 9.43 -0.32 3.81
C VAL A 82 9.78 -0.27 2.33
N VAL A 83 8.88 -0.78 1.50
CA VAL A 83 8.91 -0.61 0.04
C VAL A 83 7.78 0.33 -0.36
N GLU A 84 8.15 1.47 -0.94
CA GLU A 84 7.23 2.53 -1.32
C GLU A 84 6.69 2.34 -2.74
N SER A 85 5.43 2.66 -2.95
CA SER A 85 4.79 2.67 -4.25
C SER A 85 3.79 3.82 -4.33
N ASP A 86 3.96 4.67 -5.33
CA ASP A 86 3.05 5.80 -5.60
C ASP A 86 1.83 5.31 -6.37
N ASN A 87 0.63 5.55 -5.84
CA ASN A 87 -0.63 5.27 -6.52
C ASN A 87 -1.19 6.49 -7.27
N LYS A 88 -0.45 7.59 -7.31
CA LYS A 88 -0.75 8.84 -8.06
C LYS A 88 -2.10 9.48 -7.70
N SER A 89 -2.67 9.15 -6.57
CA SER A 89 -4.03 9.56 -6.15
C SER A 89 -5.16 8.97 -7.02
N GLU A 90 -4.88 7.86 -7.74
CA GLU A 90 -5.80 7.25 -8.68
C GLU A 90 -6.18 5.82 -8.24
N PRO A 91 -7.48 5.47 -8.16
CA PRO A 91 -7.91 4.12 -7.75
C PRO A 91 -7.31 2.99 -8.59
N ALA A 92 -7.27 3.13 -9.92
CA ALA A 92 -6.70 2.12 -10.81
C ALA A 92 -5.20 1.90 -10.54
N GLU A 93 -4.44 2.97 -10.31
CA GLU A 93 -3.03 2.91 -9.98
C GLU A 93 -2.80 2.30 -8.57
N SER A 94 -3.74 2.48 -7.66
CA SER A 94 -3.71 1.85 -6.34
C SER A 94 -3.76 0.32 -6.44
N GLY A 95 -4.66 -0.22 -7.26
CA GLY A 95 -4.71 -1.65 -7.55
C GLY A 95 -3.40 -2.18 -8.13
N ASN A 96 -2.82 -1.46 -9.10
CA ASN A 96 -1.54 -1.80 -9.73
C ASN A 96 -0.38 -1.76 -8.73
N SER A 97 -0.31 -0.70 -7.93
CA SER A 97 0.70 -0.49 -6.88
C SER A 97 0.70 -1.66 -5.88
N VAL A 98 -0.46 -2.01 -5.34
CA VAL A 98 -0.60 -3.11 -4.37
C VAL A 98 -0.30 -4.46 -5.01
N THR A 99 -0.71 -4.67 -6.27
CA THR A 99 -0.37 -5.89 -7.01
C THR A 99 1.16 -6.05 -7.12
N LYS A 100 1.87 -4.99 -7.49
CA LYS A 100 3.34 -5.00 -7.58
C LYS A 100 3.97 -5.32 -6.23
N LEU A 101 3.57 -4.62 -5.17
CA LEU A 101 4.08 -4.82 -3.81
C LEU A 101 3.95 -6.29 -3.37
N ILE A 102 2.80 -6.91 -3.62
CA ILE A 102 2.55 -8.31 -3.22
C ILE A 102 3.28 -9.30 -4.12
N THR A 103 3.16 -9.15 -5.45
CA THR A 103 3.61 -10.18 -6.39
C THR A 103 5.09 -10.10 -6.72
N GLN A 104 5.69 -8.90 -6.72
CA GLN A 104 7.09 -8.68 -7.05
C GLN A 104 7.94 -8.45 -5.80
N ASP A 105 7.51 -7.52 -4.94
CA ASP A 105 8.28 -7.11 -3.75
C ASP A 105 8.05 -8.05 -2.56
N LYS A 106 7.06 -8.98 -2.63
CA LYS A 106 6.77 -10.02 -1.64
C LYS A 106 6.52 -9.47 -0.24
N VAL A 107 5.79 -8.37 -0.15
CA VAL A 107 5.45 -7.76 1.14
C VAL A 107 4.54 -8.67 1.97
N VAL A 108 4.71 -8.63 3.29
CA VAL A 108 3.91 -9.43 4.24
C VAL A 108 2.66 -8.68 4.72
N ALA A 109 2.64 -7.36 4.56
CA ALA A 109 1.52 -6.48 4.87
C ALA A 109 1.60 -5.21 4.03
N VAL A 110 0.47 -4.54 3.83
CA VAL A 110 0.39 -3.24 3.16
C VAL A 110 -0.12 -2.19 4.14
N VAL A 111 0.54 -1.05 4.21
CA VAL A 111 0.05 0.16 4.89
C VAL A 111 -0.31 1.21 3.83
N GLY A 112 -1.51 1.76 3.94
CA GLY A 112 -2.12 2.57 2.90
C GLY A 112 -3.06 1.74 2.01
N PRO A 113 -3.71 2.36 1.02
CA PRO A 113 -3.71 3.80 0.68
C PRO A 113 -4.34 4.70 1.76
N ALA A 114 -4.19 6.02 1.59
CA ALA A 114 -4.78 7.01 2.50
C ALA A 114 -6.24 7.32 2.18
N THR A 115 -6.66 7.26 0.91
CA THR A 115 -8.01 7.61 0.47
C THR A 115 -8.94 6.41 0.34
N SER A 116 -10.24 6.62 0.57
CA SER A 116 -11.25 5.54 0.53
C SER A 116 -11.34 4.89 -0.85
N GLY A 117 -11.39 5.65 -1.93
CA GLY A 117 -11.46 5.13 -3.29
C GLY A 117 -10.25 4.26 -3.67
N CYS A 118 -9.05 4.67 -3.25
CA CYS A 118 -7.83 3.88 -3.46
C CYS A 118 -7.83 2.58 -2.63
N VAL A 119 -8.36 2.60 -1.39
CA VAL A 119 -8.49 1.37 -0.59
C VAL A 119 -9.51 0.41 -1.22
N PHE A 120 -10.64 0.91 -1.73
CA PHE A 120 -11.61 0.05 -2.43
C PHE A 120 -10.97 -0.66 -3.62
N ALA A 121 -10.16 0.03 -4.42
CA ALA A 121 -9.46 -0.56 -5.56
C ALA A 121 -8.37 -1.58 -5.14
N ALA A 122 -7.71 -1.39 -4.00
CA ALA A 122 -6.72 -2.30 -3.45
C ALA A 122 -7.35 -3.56 -2.81
N THR A 123 -8.58 -3.45 -2.29
CA THR A 123 -9.26 -4.51 -1.52
C THR A 123 -9.30 -5.87 -2.22
N PRO A 124 -9.70 -6.02 -3.49
CA PRO A 124 -9.73 -7.33 -4.16
C PRO A 124 -8.34 -7.97 -4.23
N VAL A 125 -7.31 -7.15 -4.46
CA VAL A 125 -5.92 -7.62 -4.60
C VAL A 125 -5.41 -8.21 -3.28
N VAL A 126 -5.54 -7.49 -2.18
CA VAL A 126 -5.05 -7.95 -0.87
C VAL A 126 -5.86 -9.15 -0.36
N THR A 127 -7.18 -9.16 -0.59
CA THR A 127 -8.04 -10.25 -0.16
C THR A 127 -7.70 -11.56 -0.90
N SER A 128 -7.55 -11.51 -2.23
CA SER A 128 -7.22 -12.71 -3.03
C SER A 128 -5.83 -13.27 -2.69
N ASN A 129 -4.90 -12.41 -2.28
CA ASN A 129 -3.55 -12.81 -1.88
C ASN A 129 -3.40 -13.07 -0.37
N LYS A 130 -4.44 -12.86 0.43
CA LYS A 130 -4.45 -13.01 1.89
C LYS A 130 -3.36 -12.18 2.58
N VAL A 131 -3.13 -10.97 2.09
CA VAL A 131 -2.17 -10.02 2.64
C VAL A 131 -2.93 -8.95 3.41
N PRO A 132 -2.67 -8.71 4.71
CA PRO A 132 -3.37 -7.68 5.46
C PRO A 132 -3.03 -6.28 4.96
N LEU A 133 -4.06 -5.42 4.88
CA LEU A 133 -3.95 -4.01 4.55
C LEU A 133 -4.46 -3.17 5.71
N ILE A 134 -3.69 -2.18 6.14
CA ILE A 134 -4.08 -1.18 7.14
C ILE A 134 -4.25 0.16 6.44
N ALA A 135 -5.49 0.65 6.39
CA ALA A 135 -5.84 1.96 5.86
C ALA A 135 -5.71 3.03 6.98
N PRO A 136 -4.74 3.93 6.91
CA PRO A 136 -4.49 4.88 8.00
C PRO A 136 -5.47 6.05 8.06
N CYS A 137 -6.02 6.48 6.92
CA CYS A 137 -6.83 7.69 6.81
C CYS A 137 -8.18 7.49 6.10
N ALA A 138 -8.43 6.33 5.50
CA ALA A 138 -9.63 6.08 4.72
C ALA A 138 -10.84 5.84 5.63
N THR A 139 -11.80 6.73 5.63
CA THR A 139 -12.89 6.84 6.62
C THR A 139 -14.23 6.23 6.19
N ALA A 140 -14.41 5.88 4.91
CA ALA A 140 -15.67 5.28 4.45
C ALA A 140 -15.98 3.96 5.19
N PRO A 141 -17.18 3.79 5.75
CA PRO A 141 -17.56 2.60 6.56
C PRO A 141 -17.33 1.29 5.81
N ALA A 142 -17.71 1.24 4.53
CA ALA A 142 -17.63 0.04 3.69
C ALA A 142 -16.19 -0.47 3.40
N ILE A 143 -15.16 0.24 3.85
CA ILE A 143 -13.76 -0.24 3.74
C ILE A 143 -13.56 -1.52 4.53
N THR A 144 -14.06 -1.58 5.77
CA THR A 144 -13.84 -2.73 6.67
C THR A 144 -15.08 -3.59 6.84
N VAL A 145 -16.27 -3.00 6.74
CA VAL A 145 -17.56 -3.72 6.86
C VAL A 145 -18.46 -3.24 5.73
N ASP A 146 -18.93 -4.15 4.89
CA ASP A 146 -19.80 -3.87 3.77
C ASP A 146 -21.03 -4.78 3.84
N ASN A 147 -22.24 -4.20 3.81
CA ASN A 147 -23.50 -4.93 3.97
C ASN A 147 -23.52 -5.90 5.17
N GLY A 148 -22.92 -5.50 6.30
CA GLY A 148 -22.80 -6.32 7.50
C GLY A 148 -21.71 -7.41 7.43
N GLN A 149 -21.00 -7.52 6.32
CA GLN A 149 -19.90 -8.47 6.11
C GLN A 149 -18.56 -7.83 6.46
N VAL A 150 -17.82 -8.41 7.39
CA VAL A 150 -16.46 -7.98 7.73
C VAL A 150 -15.49 -8.40 6.62
N LYS A 151 -14.64 -7.48 6.17
CA LYS A 151 -13.57 -7.77 5.21
C LYS A 151 -12.33 -8.25 5.95
N GLU A 152 -12.06 -9.54 5.88
CA GLU A 152 -11.11 -10.27 6.72
C GLU A 152 -9.67 -9.70 6.69
N PHE A 153 -9.21 -9.17 5.56
CA PHE A 153 -7.83 -8.67 5.39
C PHE A 153 -7.72 -7.14 5.41
N ILE A 154 -8.81 -6.42 5.70
CA ILE A 154 -8.81 -4.95 5.67
C ILE A 154 -9.01 -4.40 7.08
N PHE A 155 -8.06 -3.58 7.50
CA PHE A 155 -8.05 -2.90 8.78
C PHE A 155 -8.01 -1.39 8.59
N ARG A 156 -8.42 -0.66 9.61
CA ARG A 156 -8.41 0.81 9.63
C ARG A 156 -7.87 1.34 10.95
N ALA A 157 -7.11 2.43 10.89
CA ALA A 157 -6.56 3.10 12.06
C ALA A 157 -7.08 4.55 12.24
N CYS A 158 -8.26 4.88 11.69
CA CYS A 158 -8.90 6.20 11.84
C CYS A 158 -10.38 6.05 12.20
N PHE A 159 -11.05 7.18 12.46
CA PHE A 159 -12.51 7.24 12.63
C PHE A 159 -13.26 6.97 11.29
N ILE A 160 -14.58 6.95 11.34
CA ILE A 160 -15.46 6.73 10.19
C ILE A 160 -16.32 7.95 9.87
N ASP A 161 -16.74 8.11 8.62
CA ASP A 161 -17.57 9.21 8.13
C ASP A 161 -18.83 9.48 8.96
N PRO A 162 -19.58 8.47 9.45
CA PRO A 162 -20.74 8.69 10.31
C PRO A 162 -20.43 9.47 11.60
N PHE A 163 -19.25 9.29 12.17
CA PHE A 163 -18.82 10.08 13.32
C PHE A 163 -18.53 11.53 12.92
N GLN A 164 -17.75 11.73 11.87
CA GLN A 164 -17.37 13.05 11.38
C GLN A 164 -18.59 13.86 10.91
N GLY A 165 -19.44 13.28 10.09
CA GLY A 165 -20.64 13.94 9.56
C GLY A 165 -21.60 14.39 10.67
N ARG A 166 -21.82 13.52 11.68
CA ARG A 166 -22.63 13.84 12.84
C ARG A 166 -22.05 15.00 13.67
N VAL A 167 -20.75 14.96 13.97
CA VAL A 167 -20.08 16.04 14.73
C VAL A 167 -20.18 17.37 14.00
N MET A 168 -19.98 17.38 12.68
CA MET A 168 -20.11 18.57 11.84
C MET A 168 -21.54 19.11 11.85
N ALA A 169 -22.55 18.25 11.73
CA ALA A 169 -23.96 18.64 11.78
C ALA A 169 -24.34 19.20 13.18
N GLU A 170 -23.89 18.56 14.25
CA GLU A 170 -24.11 19.04 15.60
C GLU A 170 -23.43 20.40 15.85
N PHE A 171 -22.25 20.62 15.31
CA PHE A 171 -21.57 21.91 15.39
C PHE A 171 -22.35 23.00 14.65
N ALA A 172 -22.85 22.71 13.44
CA ALA A 172 -23.66 23.64 12.66
C ALA A 172 -24.96 24.03 13.40
N ASP A 173 -25.66 23.06 13.96
CA ASP A 173 -26.90 23.28 14.69
C ASP A 173 -26.67 23.94 16.06
N LYS A 174 -25.90 23.30 16.96
CA LYS A 174 -25.77 23.71 18.36
C LYS A 174 -24.82 24.89 18.60
N THR A 175 -23.74 24.97 17.81
CA THR A 175 -22.71 25.98 18.03
C THR A 175 -22.91 27.21 17.15
N LEU A 176 -23.21 27.00 15.87
CA LEU A 176 -23.41 28.08 14.92
C LEU A 176 -24.87 28.56 14.85
N GLY A 177 -25.84 27.72 15.25
CA GLY A 177 -27.26 28.03 15.23
C GLY A 177 -27.83 28.28 13.83
N VAL A 178 -27.19 27.73 12.79
CA VAL A 178 -27.59 27.92 11.39
C VAL A 178 -28.83 27.11 11.07
N LYS A 179 -29.75 27.68 10.27
CA LYS A 179 -31.00 27.04 9.88
C LYS A 179 -30.98 26.54 8.41
N ASN A 180 -30.12 27.09 7.60
CA ASN A 180 -29.95 26.74 6.21
C ASN A 180 -28.49 26.48 5.92
N VAL A 181 -28.18 25.33 5.34
CA VAL A 181 -26.83 24.90 5.01
C VAL A 181 -26.74 24.48 3.56
N ALA A 182 -25.71 24.91 2.86
CA ALA A 182 -25.36 24.42 1.54
C ALA A 182 -24.18 23.44 1.66
N ILE A 183 -24.29 22.29 0.98
CA ILE A 183 -23.25 21.28 0.94
C ILE A 183 -22.58 21.31 -0.43
N LEU A 184 -21.28 21.59 -0.45
CA LEU A 184 -20.44 21.44 -1.63
C LEU A 184 -19.58 20.19 -1.44
N HIS A 185 -19.74 19.19 -2.30
CA HIS A 185 -18.99 17.95 -2.22
C HIS A 185 -18.43 17.53 -3.59
N ASP A 186 -17.37 16.75 -3.58
CA ASP A 186 -16.80 16.10 -4.77
C ASP A 186 -17.59 14.83 -5.08
N ALA A 187 -18.35 14.85 -6.19
CA ALA A 187 -19.15 13.71 -6.63
C ALA A 187 -18.33 12.50 -7.12
N SER A 188 -17.05 12.67 -7.39
CA SER A 188 -16.14 11.59 -7.76
C SER A 188 -15.50 10.87 -6.56
N SER A 189 -15.55 11.49 -5.37
CA SER A 189 -14.92 10.98 -4.15
C SER A 189 -15.92 10.19 -3.29
N ASP A 190 -15.65 8.92 -3.04
CA ASP A 190 -16.46 8.08 -2.14
C ASP A 190 -16.48 8.61 -0.70
N TYR A 191 -15.36 9.16 -0.23
CA TYR A 191 -15.27 9.86 1.05
C TYR A 191 -16.22 11.06 1.08
N SER A 192 -16.14 11.94 0.08
CA SER A 192 -16.90 13.20 0.05
C SER A 192 -18.41 12.96 -0.03
N LYS A 193 -18.84 11.97 -0.82
CA LYS A 193 -20.25 11.54 -0.91
C LYS A 193 -20.77 11.01 0.42
N GLY A 194 -20.07 10.04 1.01
CA GLY A 194 -20.49 9.42 2.27
C GLY A 194 -20.54 10.42 3.43
N LEU A 195 -19.60 11.36 3.50
CA LEU A 195 -19.60 12.43 4.49
C LEU A 195 -20.80 13.37 4.32
N ALA A 196 -21.09 13.80 3.08
CA ALA A 196 -22.23 14.68 2.78
C ALA A 196 -23.57 14.01 3.14
N GLU A 197 -23.75 12.75 2.80
CA GLU A 197 -24.96 11.98 3.13
C GLU A 197 -25.22 11.92 4.64
N VAL A 198 -24.19 11.65 5.44
CA VAL A 198 -24.34 11.55 6.91
C VAL A 198 -24.60 12.93 7.51
N PHE A 199 -23.94 13.97 7.02
CA PHE A 199 -24.15 15.33 7.47
C PHE A 199 -25.59 15.79 7.19
N GLU A 200 -26.07 15.62 5.96
CA GLU A 200 -27.44 15.98 5.55
C GLU A 200 -28.48 15.21 6.38
N LYS A 201 -28.33 13.88 6.49
CA LYS A 201 -29.22 13.04 7.29
C LYS A 201 -29.30 13.51 8.73
N THR A 202 -28.15 13.79 9.35
CA THR A 202 -28.12 14.22 10.76
C THR A 202 -28.78 15.58 10.98
N LEU A 203 -28.64 16.54 10.05
CA LEU A 203 -29.36 17.81 10.13
C LEU A 203 -30.86 17.64 9.96
N ASN A 204 -31.30 16.84 8.99
CA ASN A 204 -32.73 16.59 8.76
C ASN A 204 -33.43 15.87 9.93
N GLU A 205 -32.70 15.05 10.69
CA GLU A 205 -33.21 14.39 11.90
C GLU A 205 -33.40 15.39 13.07
N LYS A 206 -32.85 16.59 12.99
CA LYS A 206 -32.94 17.62 14.04
C LYS A 206 -34.02 18.70 13.78
N GLY A 207 -34.60 18.73 12.59
CA GLY A 207 -35.63 19.67 12.14
C GLY A 207 -35.03 20.91 11.52
#